data_47211e8ee4f2d4f51d646da05df17aca
#
_entry.id   47211e8ee4f2d4f51d646da05df17aca
#
_cell.length_a   1.000
_cell.length_b   1.000
_cell.length_c   1.000
_cell.angle_alpha   90.00
_cell.angle_beta   90.00
_cell.angle_gamma   90.00
#
_symmetry.space_group_name_H-M   'P 1'
#
loop_
_entity.id
_entity.type
_entity.pdbx_description
1 polymer ?
#
loop_
_entity_poly.entity_id
_entity_poly.type
_entity_poly.pdbx_seq_one_letter_code
_entity_poly.pdbx_strand_id
1 'polypeptide(L)'
;MLNQNSLIQAIIDFNALNEHQIEQFYKPINFKVSKHKLFKQAVDLINLSIQKNHKIIICGDYDADGICSTTILYRTLKKLNANVGYYIPNRFKEGYGLNDNTVRLALDKGYDLFIMVDNGVSADSSLKLIKEANKTSIILDHHSYEGEVICDCLVHPNLLDEDYHDMCGSGLAYNLSEQLMGYDAFNVSLAAIATIADLMPLWGFNRACVIQGLKEINNHQTPVLLNLLNEKSNYNETDIAFQLVPKLNAVGRLADIIDVNQVVKYLCLDNTSSIDAFSKEMIKINDLRKEINQKMYVKALELIDESEVSVLYDESFHEGIVGITAGRLASELKKPVFVLNREGNRLKGSARSFGSIDLRMLVQPALPLLNRFGGHAQAAGLELDIENVEEFKQLINQNKEALVQLGDNTHYLEIKPEWLSIQVFDELYQYRPFEQGIEIHTFKFNNYLIKSKRLIRGS
;
A
#
# COMPACT_ATOMS: atom_id res chain seq x y z
N MET A 1 26.74 -28.38 7.58
CA MET A 1 26.12 -28.93 6.36
C MET A 1 24.64 -28.63 6.50
N LEU A 2 24.12 -27.66 5.79
CA LEU A 2 22.70 -27.37 5.71
C LEU A 2 22.05 -28.61 5.06
N ASN A 3 21.18 -29.28 5.79
CA ASN A 3 20.35 -30.34 5.24
C ASN A 3 19.44 -29.64 4.21
N GLN A 4 19.76 -29.73 2.93
CA GLN A 4 19.00 -29.09 1.86
C GLN A 4 17.63 -29.75 1.81
N ASN A 5 16.68 -29.17 2.53
CA ASN A 5 15.28 -29.55 2.41
C ASN A 5 14.85 -29.22 0.98
N SER A 6 14.45 -30.24 0.23
CA SER A 6 14.14 -30.11 -1.20
C SER A 6 13.06 -29.07 -1.49
N LEU A 7 12.10 -28.86 -0.56
CA LEU A 7 11.06 -27.84 -0.73
C LEU A 7 11.62 -26.43 -0.55
N ILE A 8 12.43 -26.20 0.48
CA ILE A 8 13.03 -24.88 0.74
C ILE A 8 13.95 -24.49 -0.42
N GLN A 9 14.78 -25.42 -0.90
CA GLN A 9 15.63 -25.16 -2.07
C GLN A 9 14.78 -24.84 -3.32
N ALA A 10 13.70 -25.58 -3.55
CA ALA A 10 12.80 -25.30 -4.67
C ALA A 10 12.14 -23.93 -4.59
N ILE A 11 11.78 -23.44 -3.39
CA ILE A 11 11.26 -22.08 -3.18
C ILE A 11 12.33 -21.03 -3.49
N ILE A 12 13.56 -21.24 -3.04
CA ILE A 12 14.71 -20.35 -3.32
C ILE A 12 14.96 -20.25 -4.82
N ASP A 13 15.02 -21.38 -5.50
CA ASP A 13 15.28 -21.45 -6.95
C ASP A 13 14.15 -20.83 -7.76
N PHE A 14 12.89 -21.09 -7.34
CA PHE A 14 11.71 -20.56 -7.99
C PHE A 14 11.60 -19.03 -7.91
N ASN A 15 11.94 -18.46 -6.76
CA ASN A 15 12.01 -17.01 -6.58
C ASN A 15 13.28 -16.38 -7.16
N ALA A 16 14.16 -17.17 -7.78
CA ALA A 16 15.44 -16.73 -8.36
C ALA A 16 16.26 -15.84 -7.42
N LEU A 17 16.31 -16.21 -6.13
CA LEU A 17 16.98 -15.42 -5.10
C LEU A 17 18.49 -15.37 -5.36
N ASN A 18 19.08 -14.16 -5.30
CA ASN A 18 20.52 -13.99 -5.35
C ASN A 18 21.18 -14.40 -4.02
N GLU A 19 22.53 -14.46 -3.99
CA GLU A 19 23.29 -14.91 -2.81
C GLU A 19 22.98 -14.07 -1.56
N HIS A 20 22.85 -12.77 -1.69
CA HIS A 20 22.53 -11.86 -0.59
C HIS A 20 21.10 -12.09 -0.05
N GLN A 21 20.13 -12.30 -0.93
CA GLN A 21 18.75 -12.63 -0.57
C GLN A 21 18.66 -14.01 0.10
N ILE A 22 19.42 -15.01 -0.37
CA ILE A 22 19.51 -16.34 0.26
C ILE A 22 20.08 -16.21 1.68
N GLU A 23 21.13 -15.40 1.88
CA GLU A 23 21.65 -15.14 3.22
C GLU A 23 20.60 -14.52 4.13
N GLN A 24 19.89 -13.48 3.66
CA GLN A 24 18.82 -12.82 4.41
C GLN A 24 17.60 -13.73 4.65
N PHE A 25 17.30 -14.65 3.73
CA PHE A 25 16.26 -15.65 3.91
C PHE A 25 16.52 -16.52 5.13
N TYR A 26 17.72 -17.05 5.26
CA TYR A 26 18.11 -17.88 6.41
C TYR A 26 18.42 -17.06 7.67
N LYS A 27 18.98 -15.87 7.49
CA LYS A 27 19.39 -14.99 8.60
C LYS A 27 19.06 -13.55 8.25
N PRO A 28 17.86 -13.06 8.63
CA PRO A 28 17.49 -11.67 8.42
C PRO A 28 18.51 -10.71 9.01
N ILE A 29 18.68 -9.56 8.38
CA ILE A 29 19.55 -8.51 8.91
C ILE A 29 19.05 -8.04 10.28
N ASN A 30 19.95 -7.51 11.10
CA ASN A 30 19.54 -6.90 12.36
C ASN A 30 18.66 -5.68 12.09
N PHE A 31 17.54 -5.60 12.80
CA PHE A 31 16.67 -4.42 12.75
C PHE A 31 17.41 -3.18 13.24
N LYS A 32 17.70 -2.26 12.33
CA LYS A 32 18.40 -1.00 12.59
C LYS A 32 17.86 0.08 11.66
N VAL A 33 17.76 1.29 12.17
CA VAL A 33 17.44 2.46 11.34
C VAL A 33 18.66 2.92 10.53
N SER A 34 18.40 3.51 9.38
CA SER A 34 19.42 4.10 8.51
C SER A 34 20.09 5.27 9.22
N LYS A 35 21.43 5.36 9.08
CA LYS A 35 22.23 6.50 9.53
C LYS A 35 22.54 7.50 8.42
N HIS A 36 21.81 7.41 7.31
CA HIS A 36 22.04 8.28 6.17
C HIS A 36 21.84 9.77 6.54
N LYS A 37 22.68 10.64 5.97
CA LYS A 37 22.72 12.10 6.26
C LYS A 37 21.38 12.80 6.07
N LEU A 38 20.51 12.32 5.18
CA LEU A 38 19.19 12.89 4.92
C LEU A 38 18.29 12.82 6.13
N PHE A 39 18.29 11.70 6.86
CA PHE A 39 17.55 11.60 8.13
C PHE A 39 18.07 12.58 9.17
N LYS A 40 19.40 12.75 9.27
CA LYS A 40 19.98 13.75 10.15
C LYS A 40 19.55 15.16 9.79
N GLN A 41 19.54 15.50 8.51
CA GLN A 41 19.04 16.80 8.02
C GLN A 41 17.58 17.03 8.41
N ALA A 42 16.71 16.03 8.24
CA ALA A 42 15.31 16.12 8.65
C ALA A 42 15.18 16.30 10.18
N VAL A 43 15.96 15.55 10.98
CA VAL A 43 16.02 15.70 12.46
C VAL A 43 16.43 17.09 12.85
N ASP A 44 17.47 17.67 12.23
CA ASP A 44 17.97 18.99 12.54
C ASP A 44 16.92 20.08 12.24
N LEU A 45 16.20 19.99 11.09
CA LEU A 45 15.11 20.90 10.72
C LEU A 45 13.92 20.81 11.70
N ILE A 46 13.54 19.60 12.10
CA ILE A 46 12.45 19.37 13.06
C ILE A 46 12.84 19.94 14.44
N ASN A 47 14.04 19.65 14.94
CA ASN A 47 14.52 20.14 16.23
C ASN A 47 14.59 21.68 16.24
N LEU A 48 15.08 22.29 15.18
CA LEU A 48 15.08 23.75 15.03
C LEU A 48 13.66 24.32 15.09
N SER A 49 12.70 23.67 14.43
CA SER A 49 11.30 24.11 14.44
C SER A 49 10.65 23.95 15.83
N ILE A 50 10.95 22.87 16.56
CA ILE A 50 10.50 22.69 17.94
C ILE A 50 11.10 23.78 18.85
N GLN A 51 12.41 24.04 18.76
CA GLN A 51 13.08 25.08 19.56
C GLN A 51 12.50 26.46 19.32
N LYS A 52 12.10 26.77 18.10
CA LYS A 52 11.46 28.05 17.72
C LYS A 52 9.95 28.08 18.00
N ASN A 53 9.38 27.01 18.56
CA ASN A 53 7.94 26.84 18.76
C ASN A 53 7.11 27.02 17.48
N HIS A 54 7.67 26.65 16.34
CA HIS A 54 6.98 26.66 15.05
C HIS A 54 5.78 25.72 15.05
N LYS A 55 4.74 26.08 14.30
CA LYS A 55 3.63 25.16 14.00
C LYS A 55 4.05 24.18 12.90
N ILE A 56 3.90 22.90 13.17
CA ILE A 56 4.25 21.80 12.27
C ILE A 56 2.98 21.13 11.76
N ILE A 57 2.84 20.97 10.44
CA ILE A 57 1.78 20.17 9.85
C ILE A 57 2.37 18.93 9.17
N ILE A 58 1.77 17.77 9.45
CA ILE A 58 2.04 16.51 8.75
C ILE A 58 0.95 16.34 7.71
N CYS A 59 1.33 16.20 6.44
CA CYS A 59 0.43 15.97 5.31
C CYS A 59 0.61 14.53 4.84
N GLY A 60 -0.40 13.68 5.11
CA GLY A 60 -0.38 12.26 4.77
C GLY A 60 -1.22 11.90 3.55
N ASP A 61 -1.29 10.60 3.24
CA ASP A 61 -2.21 10.03 2.27
C ASP A 61 -3.28 9.15 2.95
N TYR A 62 -4.31 8.78 2.20
CA TYR A 62 -5.55 8.18 2.69
C TYR A 62 -5.53 6.64 2.78
N ASP A 63 -4.48 5.98 2.39
CA ASP A 63 -4.34 4.52 2.52
C ASP A 63 -3.60 4.11 3.81
N ALA A 64 -3.34 2.82 3.97
CA ALA A 64 -2.74 2.32 5.20
C ALA A 64 -1.32 2.83 5.42
N ASP A 65 -0.52 3.07 4.37
CA ASP A 65 0.83 3.61 4.52
C ASP A 65 0.77 5.09 4.91
N GLY A 66 -0.02 5.91 4.22
CA GLY A 66 -0.20 7.32 4.56
C GLY A 66 -0.79 7.53 5.96
N ILE A 67 -1.75 6.69 6.38
CA ILE A 67 -2.33 6.72 7.74
C ILE A 67 -1.27 6.34 8.79
N CYS A 68 -0.53 5.25 8.57
CA CYS A 68 0.49 4.78 9.53
C CYS A 68 1.65 5.77 9.63
N SER A 69 2.17 6.27 8.51
CA SER A 69 3.27 7.25 8.49
C SER A 69 2.90 8.56 9.19
N THR A 70 1.68 9.06 8.92
CA THR A 70 1.10 10.22 9.62
C THR A 70 1.01 9.96 11.13
N THR A 71 0.51 8.80 11.54
CA THR A 71 0.36 8.42 12.96
C THR A 71 1.72 8.33 13.65
N ILE A 72 2.69 7.69 13.02
CA ILE A 72 4.06 7.55 13.57
C ILE A 72 4.65 8.93 13.89
N LEU A 73 4.66 9.84 12.91
CA LEU A 73 5.25 11.17 13.12
C LEU A 73 4.42 12.05 14.05
N TYR A 74 3.09 11.99 13.98
CA TYR A 74 2.24 12.74 14.90
C TYR A 74 2.48 12.34 16.35
N ARG A 75 2.51 11.04 16.66
CA ARG A 75 2.82 10.52 18.00
C ARG A 75 4.22 10.93 18.45
N THR A 76 5.20 10.81 17.58
CA THR A 76 6.59 11.19 17.83
C THR A 76 6.70 12.67 18.23
N LEU A 77 6.15 13.55 17.39
CA LEU A 77 6.25 14.99 17.61
C LEU A 77 5.41 15.44 18.81
N LYS A 78 4.28 14.78 19.10
CA LYS A 78 3.52 15.00 20.34
C LYS A 78 4.31 14.63 21.60
N LYS A 79 5.03 13.51 21.60
CA LYS A 79 5.89 13.11 22.71
C LYS A 79 7.06 14.07 22.94
N LEU A 80 7.52 14.75 21.88
CA LEU A 80 8.53 15.82 21.93
C LEU A 80 7.93 17.20 22.28
N ASN A 81 6.65 17.27 22.65
CA ASN A 81 5.93 18.50 22.96
C ASN A 81 5.91 19.53 21.80
N ALA A 82 6.01 19.08 20.56
CA ALA A 82 5.91 19.95 19.39
C ALA A 82 4.47 20.49 19.20
N ASN A 83 4.36 21.71 18.69
CA ASN A 83 3.09 22.27 18.24
C ASN A 83 2.72 21.69 16.87
N VAL A 84 2.15 20.50 16.86
CA VAL A 84 1.93 19.70 15.66
C VAL A 84 0.46 19.40 15.40
N GLY A 85 0.05 19.51 14.15
CA GLY A 85 -1.19 19.01 13.60
C GLY A 85 -0.92 18.06 12.43
N TYR A 86 -1.96 17.41 11.95
CA TYR A 86 -1.90 16.58 10.75
C TYR A 86 -3.12 16.81 9.87
N TYR A 87 -2.99 16.46 8.60
CA TYR A 87 -4.07 16.48 7.63
C TYR A 87 -3.86 15.42 6.57
N ILE A 88 -4.90 14.64 6.31
CA ILE A 88 -5.00 13.71 5.21
C ILE A 88 -6.14 14.18 4.31
N PRO A 89 -5.90 14.46 3.01
CA PRO A 89 -6.91 14.99 2.11
C PRO A 89 -8.00 13.99 1.81
N ASN A 90 -9.20 14.50 1.50
CA ASN A 90 -10.31 13.67 1.06
C ASN A 90 -10.12 13.25 -0.40
N ARG A 91 -10.00 11.95 -0.66
CA ARG A 91 -9.74 11.37 -1.96
C ARG A 91 -10.67 11.87 -3.08
N PHE A 92 -11.95 12.08 -2.80
CA PHE A 92 -12.94 12.46 -3.80
C PHE A 92 -12.98 13.96 -4.06
N LYS A 93 -12.79 14.76 -3.02
CA LYS A 93 -12.92 16.22 -3.09
C LYS A 93 -11.60 16.92 -3.43
N GLU A 94 -10.49 16.35 -2.96
CA GLU A 94 -9.18 16.99 -2.97
C GLU A 94 -8.13 16.21 -3.78
N GLY A 95 -8.38 14.93 -4.04
CA GLY A 95 -7.47 14.05 -4.78
C GLY A 95 -6.42 13.40 -3.89
N TYR A 96 -5.30 13.03 -4.53
CA TYR A 96 -4.17 12.35 -3.89
C TYR A 96 -3.15 13.37 -3.35
N GLY A 97 -2.70 13.15 -2.12
CA GLY A 97 -1.56 13.85 -1.52
C GLY A 97 -1.75 15.35 -1.31
N LEU A 98 -0.63 16.05 -1.17
CA LEU A 98 -0.60 17.51 -0.93
C LEU A 98 -1.18 18.27 -2.12
N ASN A 99 -2.06 19.23 -1.83
CA ASN A 99 -2.65 20.13 -2.84
C ASN A 99 -2.59 21.59 -2.41
N ASP A 100 -2.74 22.49 -3.37
CA ASP A 100 -2.58 23.94 -3.17
C ASP A 100 -3.56 24.50 -2.14
N ASN A 101 -4.79 24.00 -2.09
CA ASN A 101 -5.79 24.46 -1.13
C ASN A 101 -5.38 24.11 0.30
N THR A 102 -4.91 22.88 0.51
CA THR A 102 -4.38 22.43 1.81
C THR A 102 -3.20 23.29 2.25
N VAL A 103 -2.27 23.61 1.34
CA VAL A 103 -1.13 24.49 1.65
C VAL A 103 -1.60 25.88 2.03
N ARG A 104 -2.49 26.52 1.25
CA ARG A 104 -3.02 27.86 1.55
C ARG A 104 -3.71 27.91 2.90
N LEU A 105 -4.58 26.93 3.20
CA LEU A 105 -5.25 26.84 4.50
C LEU A 105 -4.27 26.64 5.66
N ALA A 106 -3.20 25.88 5.46
CA ALA A 106 -2.17 25.69 6.47
C ALA A 106 -1.35 26.98 6.68
N LEU A 107 -0.97 27.69 5.61
CA LEU A 107 -0.31 29.00 5.69
C LEU A 107 -1.16 30.02 6.44
N ASP A 108 -2.45 30.12 6.14
CA ASP A 108 -3.40 31.00 6.83
C ASP A 108 -3.52 30.70 8.32
N LYS A 109 -3.38 29.42 8.70
CA LYS A 109 -3.34 28.98 10.11
C LYS A 109 -1.99 29.17 10.77
N GLY A 110 -0.99 29.69 10.05
CA GLY A 110 0.33 30.01 10.55
C GLY A 110 1.24 28.79 10.75
N TYR A 111 1.13 27.76 9.94
CA TYR A 111 2.08 26.65 9.92
C TYR A 111 3.41 27.09 9.28
N ASP A 112 4.52 26.63 9.87
CA ASP A 112 5.89 27.02 9.52
C ASP A 112 6.71 25.88 8.92
N LEU A 113 6.45 24.64 9.35
CA LEU A 113 7.07 23.42 8.84
C LEU A 113 6.01 22.49 8.29
N PHE A 114 6.20 22.07 7.04
CA PHE A 114 5.37 21.12 6.32
C PHE A 114 6.14 19.81 6.18
N ILE A 115 5.58 18.71 6.68
CA ILE A 115 6.15 17.37 6.55
C ILE A 115 5.18 16.52 5.73
N MET A 116 5.54 16.20 4.50
CA MET A 116 4.81 15.28 3.65
C MET A 116 5.27 13.86 3.96
N VAL A 117 4.32 12.93 4.11
CA VAL A 117 4.60 11.51 4.36
C VAL A 117 3.78 10.68 3.40
N ASP A 118 4.43 9.76 2.71
CA ASP A 118 3.82 8.89 1.70
C ASP A 118 3.21 9.68 0.52
N ASN A 119 3.66 10.88 0.32
CA ASN A 119 3.34 11.76 -0.80
C ASN A 119 4.28 12.96 -0.83
N GLY A 120 4.21 13.76 -1.89
CA GLY A 120 4.88 15.06 -1.97
C GLY A 120 5.84 15.19 -3.13
N VAL A 121 6.48 14.11 -3.61
CA VAL A 121 7.48 14.19 -4.69
C VAL A 121 6.92 14.71 -6.02
N SER A 122 5.62 14.60 -6.23
CA SER A 122 4.92 15.10 -7.43
C SER A 122 4.05 16.34 -7.18
N ALA A 123 4.20 17.01 -6.03
CA ALA A 123 3.36 18.14 -5.62
C ALA A 123 3.97 19.51 -5.97
N ASP A 124 4.52 19.68 -7.17
CA ASP A 124 5.33 20.84 -7.60
C ASP A 124 4.70 22.19 -7.30
N SER A 125 3.40 22.40 -7.63
CA SER A 125 2.74 23.69 -7.40
C SER A 125 2.62 24.00 -5.92
N SER A 126 2.27 23.00 -5.12
CA SER A 126 2.13 23.12 -3.67
C SER A 126 3.46 23.37 -2.98
N LEU A 127 4.53 22.70 -3.42
CA LEU A 127 5.89 22.93 -2.92
C LEU A 127 6.41 24.32 -3.26
N LYS A 128 6.10 24.84 -4.45
CA LYS A 128 6.40 26.23 -4.82
C LYS A 128 5.71 27.23 -3.89
N LEU A 129 4.42 27.02 -3.57
CA LEU A 129 3.69 27.88 -2.63
C LEU A 129 4.33 27.89 -1.24
N ILE A 130 4.77 26.74 -0.72
CA ILE A 130 5.48 26.65 0.57
C ILE A 130 6.79 27.45 0.53
N LYS A 131 7.56 27.29 -0.54
CA LYS A 131 8.84 28.00 -0.74
C LYS A 131 8.65 29.49 -0.88
N GLU A 132 7.67 29.94 -1.66
CA GLU A 132 7.34 31.36 -1.85
C GLU A 132 6.89 32.04 -0.55
N ALA A 133 6.24 31.27 0.34
CA ALA A 133 5.87 31.70 1.68
C ALA A 133 7.05 31.72 2.67
N ASN A 134 8.27 31.36 2.25
CA ASN A 134 9.46 31.21 3.08
C ASN A 134 9.22 30.22 4.26
N LYS A 135 8.51 29.13 4.00
CA LYS A 135 8.28 28.04 4.95
C LYS A 135 9.15 26.83 4.63
N THR A 136 9.39 26.00 5.64
CA THR A 136 10.25 24.81 5.51
C THR A 136 9.42 23.60 5.11
N SER A 137 10.00 22.77 4.24
CA SER A 137 9.38 21.52 3.76
C SER A 137 10.30 20.30 3.90
N ILE A 138 9.76 19.20 4.42
CA ILE A 138 10.40 17.89 4.50
C ILE A 138 9.48 16.90 3.78
N ILE A 139 10.05 16.06 2.93
CA ILE A 139 9.32 14.99 2.21
C ILE A 139 9.91 13.63 2.61
N LEU A 140 9.04 12.72 3.05
CA LEU A 140 9.34 11.30 3.26
C LEU A 140 8.41 10.50 2.33
N ASP A 141 8.87 10.21 1.15
CA ASP A 141 8.07 9.62 0.07
C ASP A 141 8.86 8.55 -0.66
N HIS A 142 8.17 7.57 -1.23
CA HIS A 142 8.78 6.46 -1.96
C HIS A 142 8.26 6.34 -3.40
N HIS A 143 7.30 7.18 -3.78
CA HIS A 143 6.74 7.18 -5.12
C HIS A 143 7.76 7.63 -6.17
N SER A 144 7.63 7.12 -7.38
CA SER A 144 8.48 7.53 -8.50
C SER A 144 8.26 9.00 -8.85
N TYR A 145 9.34 9.71 -9.14
CA TYR A 145 9.33 11.11 -9.55
C TYR A 145 10.33 11.35 -10.66
N GLU A 146 10.13 12.41 -11.42
CA GLU A 146 11.05 12.86 -12.47
C GLU A 146 11.55 14.27 -12.15
N GLY A 147 12.82 14.52 -12.46
CA GLY A 147 13.43 15.84 -12.26
C GLY A 147 13.81 16.17 -10.81
N GLU A 148 13.86 17.45 -10.49
CA GLU A 148 14.26 17.96 -9.17
C GLU A 148 13.04 18.29 -8.32
N VAL A 149 12.98 17.76 -7.10
CA VAL A 149 11.90 18.05 -6.14
C VAL A 149 12.25 19.29 -5.32
N ILE A 150 11.38 20.30 -5.34
CA ILE A 150 11.57 21.58 -4.66
C ILE A 150 11.23 21.43 -3.17
N CYS A 151 12.20 21.08 -2.32
CA CYS A 151 12.01 20.99 -0.87
C CYS A 151 13.30 21.28 -0.11
N ASP A 152 13.22 21.50 1.20
CA ASP A 152 14.40 21.70 2.04
C ASP A 152 15.08 20.38 2.41
N CYS A 153 14.32 19.29 2.51
CA CYS A 153 14.86 17.96 2.74
C CYS A 153 13.97 16.89 2.08
N LEU A 154 14.53 16.11 1.17
CA LEU A 154 13.93 14.92 0.59
C LEU A 154 14.59 13.68 1.16
N VAL A 155 13.81 12.85 1.85
CA VAL A 155 14.19 11.49 2.26
C VAL A 155 13.42 10.52 1.37
N HIS A 156 14.12 9.89 0.45
CA HIS A 156 13.53 8.97 -0.54
C HIS A 156 14.38 7.71 -0.63
N PRO A 157 13.77 6.51 -0.73
CA PRO A 157 14.51 5.24 -0.75
C PRO A 157 15.65 5.21 -1.77
N ASN A 158 15.42 5.70 -3.00
CA ASN A 158 16.43 5.74 -4.06
C ASN A 158 17.68 6.57 -3.72
N LEU A 159 17.65 7.35 -2.65
CA LEU A 159 18.77 8.18 -2.18
C LEU A 159 19.50 7.55 -0.99
N LEU A 160 19.04 6.40 -0.51
CA LEU A 160 19.56 5.72 0.68
C LEU A 160 20.49 4.56 0.30
N ASP A 161 21.04 3.88 1.32
CA ASP A 161 21.82 2.67 1.15
C ASP A 161 20.94 1.48 0.73
N GLU A 162 21.50 0.48 0.08
CA GLU A 162 20.81 -0.66 -0.55
C GLU A 162 19.79 -1.35 0.38
N ASP A 163 20.15 -1.59 1.65
CA ASP A 163 19.23 -2.21 2.63
C ASP A 163 17.95 -1.41 2.90
N TYR A 164 17.88 -0.15 2.44
CA TYR A 164 16.78 0.80 2.70
C TYR A 164 16.09 1.27 1.42
N HIS A 165 16.43 0.71 0.26
CA HIS A 165 15.93 1.15 -1.06
C HIS A 165 14.45 0.89 -1.29
N ASP A 166 13.84 -0.06 -0.58
CA ASP A 166 12.45 -0.47 -0.80
C ASP A 166 11.51 -0.03 0.33
N MET A 167 11.92 0.94 1.16
CA MET A 167 11.05 1.40 2.25
C MET A 167 9.81 2.11 1.73
N CYS A 168 8.64 1.82 2.31
CA CYS A 168 7.43 2.62 2.18
C CYS A 168 7.49 3.91 3.03
N GLY A 169 6.50 4.80 2.88
CA GLY A 169 6.40 6.06 3.62
C GLY A 169 6.46 5.87 5.15
N SER A 170 5.82 4.81 5.68
CA SER A 170 5.87 4.49 7.12
C SER A 170 7.23 3.95 7.57
N GLY A 171 7.95 3.23 6.71
CA GLY A 171 9.32 2.82 6.96
C GLY A 171 10.25 4.03 7.12
N LEU A 172 10.11 5.02 6.24
CA LEU A 172 10.83 6.30 6.33
C LEU A 172 10.43 7.08 7.59
N ALA A 173 9.14 7.19 7.87
CA ALA A 173 8.62 7.88 9.06
C ALA A 173 9.11 7.22 10.37
N TYR A 174 9.17 5.88 10.42
CA TYR A 174 9.72 5.16 11.57
C TYR A 174 11.22 5.44 11.76
N ASN A 175 12.01 5.38 10.67
CA ASN A 175 13.44 5.70 10.73
C ASN A 175 13.68 7.11 11.29
N LEU A 176 12.90 8.09 10.86
CA LEU A 176 12.96 9.46 11.39
C LEU A 176 12.51 9.53 12.85
N SER A 177 11.42 8.83 13.21
CA SER A 177 10.89 8.74 14.58
C SER A 177 11.92 8.20 15.55
N GLU A 178 12.59 7.09 15.22
CA GLU A 178 13.59 6.47 16.10
C GLU A 178 14.82 7.37 16.30
N GLN A 179 15.24 8.11 15.27
CA GLN A 179 16.34 9.08 15.42
C GLN A 179 15.95 10.31 16.27
N LEU A 180 14.67 10.67 16.32
CA LEU A 180 14.16 11.78 17.13
C LEU A 180 13.97 11.42 18.60
N MET A 181 13.45 10.21 18.90
CA MET A 181 13.02 9.88 20.27
C MET A 181 13.45 8.48 20.76
N GLY A 182 14.16 7.72 19.94
CA GLY A 182 14.51 6.33 20.21
C GLY A 182 13.40 5.34 19.83
N TYR A 183 13.64 4.07 20.15
CA TYR A 183 12.76 2.96 19.81
C TYR A 183 11.35 3.11 20.40
N ASP A 184 10.32 2.87 19.59
CA ASP A 184 8.92 2.80 20.01
C ASP A 184 8.25 1.57 19.40
N ALA A 185 7.83 0.63 20.24
CA ALA A 185 7.25 -0.65 19.84
C ALA A 185 5.97 -0.49 18.97
N PHE A 186 5.15 0.51 19.29
CA PHE A 186 3.93 0.75 18.51
C PHE A 186 4.24 1.38 17.15
N ASN A 187 5.21 2.29 17.08
CA ASN A 187 5.60 2.89 15.80
C ASN A 187 6.22 1.85 14.86
N VAL A 188 7.02 0.90 15.36
CA VAL A 188 7.54 -0.19 14.51
C VAL A 188 6.42 -1.14 14.07
N SER A 189 5.41 -1.39 14.91
CA SER A 189 4.22 -2.16 14.52
C SER A 189 3.46 -1.50 13.38
N LEU A 190 3.30 -0.17 13.40
CA LEU A 190 2.67 0.59 12.31
C LEU A 190 3.50 0.55 11.02
N ALA A 191 4.83 0.69 11.12
CA ALA A 191 5.71 0.58 9.96
C ALA A 191 5.64 -0.82 9.32
N ALA A 192 5.60 -1.88 10.12
CA ALA A 192 5.43 -3.25 9.63
C ALA A 192 4.08 -3.47 8.94
N ILE A 193 2.98 -2.95 9.53
CA ILE A 193 1.64 -3.01 8.93
C ILE A 193 1.63 -2.33 7.56
N ALA A 194 2.23 -1.15 7.46
CA ALA A 194 2.31 -0.39 6.23
C ALA A 194 3.18 -1.08 5.17
N THR A 195 4.34 -1.61 5.55
CA THR A 195 5.22 -2.38 4.67
C THR A 195 4.48 -3.57 4.02
N ILE A 196 3.63 -4.27 4.80
CA ILE A 196 2.78 -5.35 4.30
C ILE A 196 1.65 -4.79 3.42
N ALA A 197 1.03 -3.68 3.84
CA ALA A 197 -0.12 -3.09 3.16
C ALA A 197 0.21 -2.59 1.75
N ASP A 198 1.40 -2.02 1.58
CA ASP A 198 1.89 -1.45 0.34
C ASP A 198 2.67 -2.46 -0.52
N LEU A 199 2.63 -3.74 -0.13
CA LEU A 199 3.27 -4.86 -0.85
C LEU A 199 4.75 -4.62 -1.14
N MET A 200 5.48 -4.04 -0.19
CA MET A 200 6.90 -3.77 -0.36
C MET A 200 7.73 -5.06 -0.35
N PRO A 201 8.80 -5.16 -1.16
CA PRO A 201 9.68 -6.31 -1.14
C PRO A 201 10.26 -6.57 0.26
N LEU A 202 10.15 -7.83 0.74
CA LEU A 202 10.59 -8.21 2.09
C LEU A 202 12.07 -8.58 2.15
N TRP A 203 12.91 -7.60 1.79
CA TRP A 203 14.36 -7.66 1.91
C TRP A 203 14.88 -6.50 2.76
N GLY A 204 16.16 -6.56 3.16
CA GLY A 204 16.80 -5.49 3.90
C GLY A 204 16.00 -5.06 5.13
N PHE A 205 15.84 -3.74 5.28
CA PHE A 205 15.10 -3.14 6.37
C PHE A 205 13.64 -3.62 6.43
N ASN A 206 12.97 -3.78 5.30
CA ASN A 206 11.56 -4.16 5.27
C ASN A 206 11.30 -5.50 5.95
N ARG A 207 12.12 -6.53 5.63
CA ARG A 207 12.03 -7.84 6.27
C ARG A 207 12.27 -7.75 7.77
N ALA A 208 13.32 -7.06 8.18
CA ALA A 208 13.66 -6.87 9.58
C ALA A 208 12.56 -6.09 10.33
N CYS A 209 11.98 -5.06 9.69
CA CYS A 209 10.88 -4.27 10.22
C CYS A 209 9.61 -5.11 10.42
N VAL A 210 9.23 -5.93 9.44
CA VAL A 210 8.04 -6.79 9.53
C VAL A 210 8.23 -7.85 10.63
N ILE A 211 9.40 -8.49 10.72
CA ILE A 211 9.70 -9.45 11.79
C ILE A 211 9.58 -8.77 13.17
N GLN A 212 10.21 -7.61 13.34
CA GLN A 212 10.17 -6.88 14.60
C GLN A 212 8.77 -6.38 14.94
N GLY A 213 8.05 -5.78 13.96
CA GLY A 213 6.69 -5.28 14.17
C GLY A 213 5.69 -6.38 14.51
N LEU A 214 5.74 -7.54 13.84
CA LEU A 214 4.93 -8.70 14.19
C LEU A 214 5.22 -9.20 15.61
N LYS A 215 6.50 -9.21 16.02
CA LYS A 215 6.89 -9.53 17.39
C LYS A 215 6.28 -8.55 18.41
N GLU A 216 6.30 -7.25 18.11
CA GLU A 216 5.69 -6.25 18.97
C GLU A 216 4.16 -6.36 19.05
N ILE A 217 3.48 -6.59 17.92
CA ILE A 217 2.03 -6.84 17.88
C ILE A 217 1.66 -8.04 18.78
N ASN A 218 2.42 -9.12 18.69
CA ASN A 218 2.16 -10.33 19.45
C ASN A 218 2.49 -10.19 20.96
N ASN A 219 3.52 -9.41 21.31
CA ASN A 219 3.98 -9.26 22.70
C ASN A 219 3.21 -8.19 23.48
N HIS A 220 2.94 -7.04 22.86
CA HIS A 220 2.36 -5.89 23.55
C HIS A 220 0.84 -5.82 23.51
N GLN A 221 0.21 -6.61 22.64
CA GLN A 221 -1.25 -6.75 22.54
C GLN A 221 -2.00 -5.41 22.59
N THR A 222 -1.58 -4.45 21.75
CA THR A 222 -2.13 -3.10 21.72
C THR A 222 -3.60 -3.10 21.25
N PRO A 223 -4.57 -2.70 22.10
CA PRO A 223 -6.00 -2.83 21.79
C PRO A 223 -6.44 -2.17 20.49
N VAL A 224 -5.85 -1.03 20.09
CA VAL A 224 -6.18 -0.35 18.82
C VAL A 224 -5.87 -1.19 17.58
N LEU A 225 -4.95 -2.14 17.67
CA LEU A 225 -4.67 -3.07 16.57
C LEU A 225 -5.46 -4.36 16.73
N LEU A 226 -5.49 -4.94 17.95
CA LEU A 226 -6.11 -6.23 18.20
C LEU A 226 -7.62 -6.23 17.99
N ASN A 227 -8.31 -5.13 18.33
CA ASN A 227 -9.75 -5.00 18.08
C ASN A 227 -10.13 -5.01 16.59
N LEU A 228 -9.15 -4.83 15.70
CA LEU A 228 -9.30 -4.93 14.25
C LEU A 228 -8.94 -6.32 13.70
N LEU A 229 -8.44 -7.23 14.53
CA LEU A 229 -8.04 -8.59 14.17
C LEU A 229 -9.03 -9.61 14.76
N ASN A 230 -9.12 -10.78 14.15
CA ASN A 230 -9.81 -11.90 14.76
C ASN A 230 -8.94 -12.49 15.88
N GLU A 231 -9.55 -12.90 16.98
CA GLU A 231 -8.83 -13.46 18.12
C GLU A 231 -7.95 -14.66 17.71
N LYS A 232 -6.67 -14.58 18.03
CA LYS A 232 -5.66 -15.58 17.71
C LYS A 232 -4.49 -15.49 18.70
N SER A 233 -3.82 -16.61 18.93
CA SER A 233 -2.67 -16.65 19.86
C SER A 233 -1.41 -15.99 19.29
N ASN A 234 -1.25 -15.99 17.97
CA ASN A 234 -0.08 -15.41 17.30
C ASN A 234 -0.46 -14.95 15.88
N TYR A 235 -0.24 -13.69 15.60
CA TYR A 235 -0.52 -13.05 14.31
C TYR A 235 0.70 -13.09 13.41
N ASN A 236 0.46 -13.27 12.14
CA ASN A 236 1.48 -13.26 11.09
C ASN A 236 1.17 -12.22 10.01
N GLU A 237 2.04 -12.09 8.99
CA GLU A 237 1.89 -11.14 7.89
C GLU A 237 0.57 -11.32 7.14
N THR A 238 0.12 -12.54 6.93
CA THR A 238 -1.16 -12.84 6.26
C THR A 238 -2.36 -12.34 7.07
N ASP A 239 -2.34 -12.49 8.40
CA ASP A 239 -3.39 -11.93 9.27
C ASP A 239 -3.44 -10.40 9.15
N ILE A 240 -2.28 -9.74 9.12
CA ILE A 240 -2.19 -8.29 8.93
C ILE A 240 -2.74 -7.90 7.55
N ALA A 241 -2.26 -8.54 6.47
CA ALA A 241 -2.64 -8.24 5.09
C ALA A 241 -4.15 -8.39 4.84
N PHE A 242 -4.78 -9.44 5.39
CA PHE A 242 -6.17 -9.78 5.06
C PHE A 242 -7.20 -9.37 6.11
N GLN A 243 -6.79 -9.07 7.35
CA GLN A 243 -7.75 -8.71 8.40
C GLN A 243 -7.61 -7.24 8.84
N LEU A 244 -6.39 -6.71 9.01
CA LEU A 244 -6.17 -5.35 9.53
C LEU A 244 -6.12 -4.33 8.40
N VAL A 245 -5.24 -4.51 7.43
CA VAL A 245 -5.04 -3.59 6.30
C VAL A 245 -6.34 -3.25 5.56
N PRO A 246 -7.25 -4.23 5.24
CA PRO A 246 -8.50 -3.90 4.58
C PRO A 246 -9.43 -2.98 5.37
N LYS A 247 -9.32 -2.96 6.71
CA LYS A 247 -10.13 -2.08 7.57
C LYS A 247 -9.57 -0.66 7.61
N LEU A 248 -8.25 -0.50 7.57
CA LEU A 248 -7.61 0.81 7.43
C LEU A 248 -7.94 1.41 6.04
N ASN A 249 -7.70 0.66 4.98
CA ASN A 249 -7.94 1.10 3.60
C ASN A 249 -9.42 1.35 3.28
N ALA A 250 -10.36 0.70 3.98
CA ALA A 250 -11.80 0.89 3.74
C ALA A 250 -12.23 2.34 4.02
N VAL A 251 -11.63 2.99 5.00
CA VAL A 251 -11.95 4.37 5.37
C VAL A 251 -11.57 5.35 4.25
N GLY A 252 -10.35 5.21 3.69
CA GLY A 252 -9.94 6.04 2.54
C GLY A 252 -10.76 5.75 1.26
N ARG A 253 -11.23 4.51 1.08
CA ARG A 253 -12.09 4.13 -0.07
C ARG A 253 -13.52 4.65 0.05
N LEU A 254 -14.02 4.87 1.26
CA LEU A 254 -15.35 5.41 1.56
C LEU A 254 -15.25 6.80 2.22
N ALA A 255 -14.33 7.63 1.72
CA ALA A 255 -14.08 8.99 2.22
C ALA A 255 -15.24 9.97 1.99
N ASP A 256 -16.26 9.57 1.27
CA ASP A 256 -17.57 10.25 1.17
C ASP A 256 -18.45 10.03 2.42
N ILE A 257 -18.22 8.96 3.17
CA ILE A 257 -19.00 8.57 4.36
C ILE A 257 -18.25 8.91 5.66
N ILE A 258 -16.92 8.72 5.68
CA ILE A 258 -16.11 8.88 6.88
C ILE A 258 -14.81 9.64 6.59
N ASP A 259 -14.42 10.53 7.51
CA ASP A 259 -13.15 11.25 7.41
C ASP A 259 -11.97 10.37 7.83
N VAL A 260 -11.03 10.14 6.93
CA VAL A 260 -9.82 9.33 7.15
C VAL A 260 -8.96 9.86 8.31
N ASN A 261 -8.99 11.17 8.57
CA ASN A 261 -8.28 11.78 9.71
C ASN A 261 -8.69 11.20 11.07
N GLN A 262 -9.92 10.63 11.16
CA GLN A 262 -10.37 9.94 12.38
C GLN A 262 -9.59 8.64 12.64
N VAL A 263 -9.01 8.02 11.62
CA VAL A 263 -8.19 6.79 11.82
C VAL A 263 -6.88 7.12 12.52
N VAL A 264 -6.21 8.21 12.14
CA VAL A 264 -5.02 8.70 12.87
C VAL A 264 -5.36 8.97 14.33
N LYS A 265 -6.50 9.61 14.57
CA LYS A 265 -6.99 9.85 15.94
C LYS A 265 -7.25 8.53 16.67
N TYR A 266 -7.88 7.56 16.03
CA TYR A 266 -8.12 6.22 16.59
C TYR A 266 -6.83 5.53 17.01
N LEU A 267 -5.82 5.50 16.14
CA LEU A 267 -4.52 4.88 16.41
C LEU A 267 -3.74 5.57 17.55
N CYS A 268 -4.17 6.77 17.97
CA CYS A 268 -3.61 7.51 19.10
C CYS A 268 -4.45 7.40 20.38
N LEU A 269 -5.51 6.58 20.41
CA LEU A 269 -6.36 6.42 21.60
C LEU A 269 -5.71 5.53 22.66
N ASP A 270 -5.89 5.91 23.92
CA ASP A 270 -5.49 5.12 25.10
C ASP A 270 -6.70 4.61 25.89
N ASN A 271 -7.89 5.17 25.65
CA ASN A 271 -9.10 4.84 26.39
C ASN A 271 -9.83 3.65 25.76
N THR A 272 -9.96 2.54 26.50
CA THR A 272 -10.54 1.27 26.02
C THR A 272 -11.95 1.43 25.46
N SER A 273 -12.85 2.19 26.11
CA SER A 273 -14.23 2.35 25.64
C SER A 273 -14.31 3.09 24.30
N SER A 274 -13.45 4.09 24.09
CA SER A 274 -13.34 4.81 22.81
C SER A 274 -12.73 3.93 21.72
N ILE A 275 -11.74 3.12 22.06
CA ILE A 275 -11.12 2.13 21.14
C ILE A 275 -12.18 1.13 20.69
N ASP A 276 -12.97 0.54 21.61
CA ASP A 276 -14.01 -0.43 21.30
C ASP A 276 -15.12 0.16 20.42
N ALA A 277 -15.53 1.39 20.69
CA ALA A 277 -16.56 2.07 19.90
C ALA A 277 -16.08 2.31 18.46
N PHE A 278 -14.87 2.85 18.32
CA PHE A 278 -14.35 3.23 17.01
C PHE A 278 -13.93 2.00 16.18
N SER A 279 -13.34 0.97 16.79
CA SER A 279 -13.01 -0.28 16.09
C SER A 279 -14.24 -0.96 15.50
N LYS A 280 -15.39 -0.96 16.22
CA LYS A 280 -16.66 -1.46 15.72
C LYS A 280 -17.16 -0.65 14.52
N GLU A 281 -16.95 0.65 14.51
CA GLU A 281 -17.28 1.51 13.36
C GLU A 281 -16.41 1.18 12.16
N MET A 282 -15.09 1.07 12.33
CA MET A 282 -14.18 0.67 11.23
C MET A 282 -14.52 -0.71 10.65
N ILE A 283 -14.92 -1.67 11.49
CA ILE A 283 -15.37 -2.99 11.03
C ILE A 283 -16.63 -2.84 10.16
N LYS A 284 -17.62 -2.05 10.60
CA LYS A 284 -18.85 -1.79 9.83
C LYS A 284 -18.55 -1.11 8.48
N ILE A 285 -17.63 -0.14 8.45
CA ILE A 285 -17.21 0.53 7.21
C ILE A 285 -16.55 -0.48 6.25
N ASN A 286 -15.70 -1.36 6.76
CA ASN A 286 -15.11 -2.41 5.92
C ASN A 286 -16.16 -3.42 5.43
N ASP A 287 -17.16 -3.76 6.22
CA ASP A 287 -18.26 -4.64 5.80
C ASP A 287 -19.14 -3.96 4.74
N LEU A 288 -19.44 -2.67 4.90
CA LEU A 288 -20.11 -1.86 3.88
C LEU A 288 -19.30 -1.82 2.57
N ARG A 289 -17.97 -1.61 2.66
CA ARG A 289 -17.09 -1.69 1.48
C ARG A 289 -17.20 -3.04 0.76
N LYS A 290 -17.24 -4.16 1.52
CA LYS A 290 -17.41 -5.51 0.94
C LYS A 290 -18.77 -5.66 0.27
N GLU A 291 -19.84 -5.16 0.90
CA GLU A 291 -21.19 -5.19 0.34
C GLU A 291 -21.29 -4.40 -0.96
N ILE A 292 -20.78 -3.16 -0.98
CA ILE A 292 -20.73 -2.34 -2.20
C ILE A 292 -19.94 -3.07 -3.30
N ASN A 293 -18.75 -3.59 -2.97
CA ASN A 293 -17.93 -4.33 -3.94
C ASN A 293 -18.67 -5.55 -4.51
N GLN A 294 -19.42 -6.29 -3.68
CA GLN A 294 -20.18 -7.45 -4.16
C GLN A 294 -21.33 -7.03 -5.08
N LYS A 295 -22.06 -5.96 -4.77
CA LYS A 295 -23.11 -5.41 -5.65
C LYS A 295 -22.52 -4.95 -6.98
N MET A 296 -21.43 -4.20 -6.94
CA MET A 296 -20.72 -3.75 -8.15
C MET A 296 -20.23 -4.93 -8.98
N TYR A 297 -19.64 -5.94 -8.35
CA TYR A 297 -19.17 -7.14 -9.04
C TYR A 297 -20.29 -7.85 -9.77
N VAL A 298 -21.45 -8.10 -9.13
CA VAL A 298 -22.61 -8.73 -9.76
C VAL A 298 -23.09 -7.89 -10.95
N LYS A 299 -23.22 -6.57 -10.79
CA LYS A 299 -23.62 -5.66 -11.87
C LYS A 299 -22.62 -5.64 -13.01
N ALA A 300 -21.32 -5.66 -12.69
CA ALA A 300 -20.26 -5.68 -13.71
C ALA A 300 -20.28 -6.97 -14.54
N LEU A 301 -20.63 -8.14 -13.95
CA LEU A 301 -20.79 -9.41 -14.68
C LEU A 301 -21.89 -9.33 -15.76
N GLU A 302 -22.95 -8.56 -15.52
CA GLU A 302 -24.03 -8.36 -16.50
C GLU A 302 -23.58 -7.51 -17.72
N LEU A 303 -22.51 -6.74 -17.57
CA LEU A 303 -21.98 -5.82 -18.58
C LEU A 303 -20.82 -6.41 -19.39
N ILE A 304 -20.34 -7.60 -19.02
CA ILE A 304 -19.21 -8.26 -19.72
C ILE A 304 -19.64 -8.67 -21.11
N ASP A 305 -18.77 -8.38 -22.06
CA ASP A 305 -18.84 -8.81 -23.44
C ASP A 305 -17.69 -9.77 -23.82
N GLU A 306 -17.68 -10.22 -25.09
CA GLU A 306 -16.66 -11.15 -25.62
C GLU A 306 -15.34 -10.46 -26.00
N SER A 307 -15.19 -9.14 -25.75
CA SER A 307 -13.96 -8.40 -26.10
C SER A 307 -12.75 -8.86 -25.29
N GLU A 308 -11.55 -8.73 -25.87
CA GLU A 308 -10.29 -9.10 -25.20
C GLU A 308 -9.96 -8.17 -24.03
N VAL A 309 -10.44 -6.92 -24.08
CA VAL A 309 -10.36 -5.93 -23.01
C VAL A 309 -11.77 -5.49 -22.65
N SER A 310 -12.19 -5.73 -21.41
CA SER A 310 -13.51 -5.27 -20.95
C SER A 310 -13.45 -3.84 -20.41
N VAL A 311 -14.37 -2.98 -20.89
CA VAL A 311 -14.57 -1.62 -20.37
C VAL A 311 -16.01 -1.50 -19.88
N LEU A 312 -16.17 -1.54 -18.58
CA LEU A 312 -17.45 -1.61 -17.89
C LEU A 312 -17.73 -0.29 -17.18
N TYR A 313 -18.91 0.28 -17.36
CA TYR A 313 -19.29 1.52 -16.67
C TYR A 313 -20.77 1.53 -16.28
N ASP A 314 -21.06 2.12 -15.13
CA ASP A 314 -22.42 2.28 -14.61
C ASP A 314 -22.44 3.43 -13.57
N GLU A 315 -23.58 4.09 -13.45
CA GLU A 315 -23.81 5.16 -12.46
C GLU A 315 -23.80 4.64 -11.01
N SER A 316 -24.14 3.36 -10.81
CA SER A 316 -24.12 2.72 -9.49
C SER A 316 -22.71 2.29 -9.02
N PHE A 317 -21.69 2.40 -9.87
CA PHE A 317 -20.32 2.02 -9.49
C PHE A 317 -19.71 3.08 -8.57
N HIS A 318 -19.23 2.64 -7.41
CA HIS A 318 -18.63 3.53 -6.44
C HIS A 318 -17.15 3.81 -6.77
N GLU A 319 -16.79 5.08 -6.97
CA GLU A 319 -15.44 5.50 -7.38
C GLU A 319 -14.30 4.93 -6.52
N GLY A 320 -14.48 4.86 -5.20
CA GLY A 320 -13.47 4.31 -4.29
C GLY A 320 -13.31 2.78 -4.35
N ILE A 321 -14.24 2.07 -5.01
CA ILE A 321 -14.30 0.60 -5.05
C ILE A 321 -13.98 0.04 -6.44
N VAL A 322 -14.10 0.84 -7.52
CA VAL A 322 -13.87 0.40 -8.90
C VAL A 322 -12.55 -0.38 -9.09
N GLY A 323 -11.46 0.04 -8.42
CA GLY A 323 -10.17 -0.64 -8.54
C GLY A 323 -10.15 -2.04 -7.92
N ILE A 324 -10.95 -2.30 -6.87
CA ILE A 324 -11.08 -3.65 -6.28
C ILE A 324 -11.89 -4.54 -7.20
N THR A 325 -13.02 -4.04 -7.71
CA THR A 325 -13.87 -4.77 -8.66
C THR A 325 -13.10 -5.10 -9.93
N ALA A 326 -12.34 -4.14 -10.48
CA ALA A 326 -11.52 -4.35 -11.68
C ALA A 326 -10.46 -5.46 -11.45
N GLY A 327 -9.76 -5.44 -10.30
CA GLY A 327 -8.75 -6.45 -9.96
C GLY A 327 -9.33 -7.86 -9.85
N ARG A 328 -10.49 -7.98 -9.19
CA ARG A 328 -11.19 -9.27 -9.10
C ARG A 328 -11.61 -9.80 -10.46
N LEU A 329 -12.24 -8.96 -11.29
CA LEU A 329 -12.67 -9.33 -12.64
C LEU A 329 -11.49 -9.66 -13.56
N ALA A 330 -10.40 -8.90 -13.52
CA ALA A 330 -9.21 -9.17 -14.33
C ALA A 330 -8.62 -10.55 -14.01
N SER A 331 -8.54 -10.91 -12.73
CA SER A 331 -8.05 -12.22 -12.30
C SER A 331 -8.97 -13.37 -12.70
N GLU A 332 -10.29 -13.20 -12.59
CA GLU A 332 -11.28 -14.23 -12.92
C GLU A 332 -11.43 -14.42 -14.44
N LEU A 333 -11.46 -13.30 -15.18
CA LEU A 333 -11.63 -13.31 -16.66
C LEU A 333 -10.32 -13.52 -17.40
N LYS A 334 -9.18 -13.44 -16.73
CA LYS A 334 -7.82 -13.55 -17.29
C LYS A 334 -7.57 -12.57 -18.47
N LYS A 335 -8.06 -11.34 -18.33
CA LYS A 335 -7.90 -10.27 -19.31
C LYS A 335 -7.90 -8.90 -18.64
N PRO A 336 -7.38 -7.82 -19.30
CA PRO A 336 -7.48 -6.47 -18.77
C PRO A 336 -8.93 -6.03 -18.59
N VAL A 337 -9.23 -5.38 -17.45
CA VAL A 337 -10.58 -4.88 -17.13
C VAL A 337 -10.51 -3.45 -16.64
N PHE A 338 -11.33 -2.60 -17.25
CA PHE A 338 -11.58 -1.22 -16.86
C PHE A 338 -12.96 -1.16 -16.21
N VAL A 339 -13.05 -0.63 -14.99
CA VAL A 339 -14.31 -0.39 -14.27
C VAL A 339 -14.41 1.08 -13.95
N LEU A 340 -15.44 1.74 -14.48
CA LEU A 340 -15.59 3.18 -14.44
C LEU A 340 -16.94 3.56 -13.80
N ASN A 341 -16.91 4.51 -12.85
CA ASN A 341 -18.09 5.21 -12.40
C ASN A 341 -18.53 6.20 -13.47
N ARG A 342 -19.84 6.32 -13.71
CA ARG A 342 -20.43 7.33 -14.57
C ARG A 342 -21.03 8.46 -13.75
N GLU A 343 -20.57 9.66 -13.97
CA GLU A 343 -21.14 10.88 -13.40
C GLU A 343 -21.48 11.86 -14.53
N GLY A 344 -22.77 11.87 -14.91
CA GLY A 344 -23.24 12.64 -16.04
C GLY A 344 -22.54 12.24 -17.35
N ASN A 345 -21.77 13.17 -17.94
CA ASN A 345 -21.02 12.93 -19.17
C ASN A 345 -19.59 12.39 -18.92
N ARG A 346 -19.18 12.23 -17.68
CA ARG A 346 -17.83 11.77 -17.33
C ARG A 346 -17.82 10.33 -16.88
N LEU A 347 -16.77 9.62 -17.28
CA LEU A 347 -16.43 8.30 -16.81
C LEU A 347 -15.09 8.38 -16.09
N LYS A 348 -15.04 7.97 -14.83
CA LYS A 348 -13.82 7.95 -14.02
C LYS A 348 -13.67 6.61 -13.34
N GLY A 349 -12.48 6.03 -13.32
CA GLY A 349 -12.29 4.77 -12.64
C GLY A 349 -10.90 4.20 -12.73
N SER A 350 -10.82 2.87 -12.69
CA SER A 350 -9.57 2.13 -12.62
C SER A 350 -9.53 0.99 -13.62
N ALA A 351 -8.32 0.75 -14.12
CA ALA A 351 -7.97 -0.41 -14.91
C ALA A 351 -7.09 -1.37 -14.10
N ARG A 352 -7.26 -2.66 -14.36
CA ARG A 352 -6.35 -3.71 -13.88
C ARG A 352 -5.97 -4.60 -15.03
N SER A 353 -4.70 -4.95 -15.09
CA SER A 353 -4.16 -5.86 -16.09
C SER A 353 -4.25 -7.32 -15.64
N PHE A 354 -3.90 -8.21 -16.56
CA PHE A 354 -3.69 -9.62 -16.29
C PHE A 354 -2.42 -10.10 -17.01
N GLY A 355 -1.65 -10.97 -16.35
CA GLY A 355 -0.41 -11.51 -16.90
C GLY A 355 0.64 -10.43 -17.17
N SER A 356 1.28 -10.49 -18.33
CA SER A 356 2.35 -9.57 -18.76
C SER A 356 1.87 -8.32 -19.51
N ILE A 357 0.55 -8.11 -19.64
CA ILE A 357 0.01 -6.97 -20.39
C ILE A 357 0.29 -5.67 -19.65
N ASP A 358 0.96 -4.71 -20.30
CA ASP A 358 1.20 -3.37 -19.77
C ASP A 358 0.06 -2.41 -20.16
N LEU A 359 -0.70 -1.92 -19.19
CA LEU A 359 -1.81 -0.99 -19.39
C LEU A 359 -1.38 0.33 -20.07
N ARG A 360 -0.15 0.78 -19.85
CA ARG A 360 0.38 2.01 -20.46
C ARG A 360 0.54 1.82 -21.96
N MET A 361 1.06 0.67 -22.38
CA MET A 361 1.19 0.31 -23.80
C MET A 361 -0.18 0.05 -24.41
N LEU A 362 -1.06 -0.64 -23.68
CA LEU A 362 -2.41 -0.96 -24.13
C LEU A 362 -3.23 0.29 -24.46
N VAL A 363 -3.16 1.31 -23.59
CA VAL A 363 -3.96 2.53 -23.69
C VAL A 363 -3.32 3.57 -24.62
N GLN A 364 -2.05 3.42 -25.00
CA GLN A 364 -1.30 4.43 -25.78
C GLN A 364 -2.03 4.95 -27.01
N PRO A 365 -2.66 4.12 -27.88
CA PRO A 365 -3.39 4.62 -29.06
C PRO A 365 -4.60 5.48 -28.72
N ALA A 366 -5.16 5.31 -27.53
CA ALA A 366 -6.37 5.98 -27.06
C ALA A 366 -6.11 7.15 -26.10
N LEU A 367 -4.85 7.48 -25.80
CA LEU A 367 -4.49 8.58 -24.90
C LEU A 367 -5.14 9.93 -25.27
N PRO A 368 -5.26 10.32 -26.59
CA PRO A 368 -5.91 11.58 -26.94
C PRO A 368 -7.39 11.68 -26.56
N LEU A 369 -8.07 10.55 -26.28
CA LEU A 369 -9.47 10.49 -25.87
C LEU A 369 -9.65 10.64 -24.36
N LEU A 370 -8.56 10.60 -23.59
CA LEU A 370 -8.59 10.62 -22.13
C LEU A 370 -8.35 12.04 -21.58
N ASN A 371 -9.18 12.43 -20.61
CA ASN A 371 -9.00 13.65 -19.86
C ASN A 371 -7.86 13.50 -18.84
N ARG A 372 -7.70 12.28 -18.30
CA ARG A 372 -6.63 11.87 -17.37
C ARG A 372 -6.26 10.41 -17.57
N PHE A 373 -4.98 10.11 -17.44
CA PHE A 373 -4.46 8.74 -17.36
C PHE A 373 -3.19 8.73 -16.51
N GLY A 374 -3.08 7.75 -15.63
CA GLY A 374 -1.87 7.58 -14.81
C GLY A 374 -1.86 6.25 -14.09
N GLY A 375 -0.66 5.73 -13.82
CA GLY A 375 -0.46 4.47 -13.14
C GLY A 375 0.71 3.66 -13.69
N HIS A 376 0.69 2.36 -13.41
CA HIS A 376 1.74 1.41 -13.73
C HIS A 376 1.26 0.34 -14.73
N ALA A 377 2.15 -0.58 -15.11
CA ALA A 377 1.84 -1.65 -16.04
C ALA A 377 0.59 -2.46 -15.63
N GLN A 378 0.43 -2.75 -14.33
CA GLN A 378 -0.63 -3.64 -13.83
C GLN A 378 -1.88 -2.92 -13.30
N ALA A 379 -1.79 -1.63 -13.01
CA ALA A 379 -2.87 -0.85 -12.41
C ALA A 379 -2.81 0.60 -12.87
N ALA A 380 -3.94 1.14 -13.33
CA ALA A 380 -4.02 2.54 -13.75
C ALA A 380 -5.36 3.17 -13.37
N GLY A 381 -5.35 4.49 -13.21
CA GLY A 381 -6.53 5.33 -13.11
C GLY A 381 -6.76 6.08 -14.42
N LEU A 382 -8.02 6.35 -14.78
CA LEU A 382 -8.35 7.10 -15.99
C LEU A 382 -9.65 7.89 -15.83
N GLU A 383 -9.78 8.91 -16.67
CA GLU A 383 -10.98 9.72 -16.83
C GLU A 383 -11.17 10.06 -18.31
N LEU A 384 -12.42 9.92 -18.81
CA LEU A 384 -12.80 10.25 -20.17
C LEU A 384 -14.26 10.70 -20.25
N ASP A 385 -14.61 11.40 -21.33
CA ASP A 385 -15.99 11.75 -21.60
C ASP A 385 -16.75 10.57 -22.24
N ILE A 386 -18.03 10.42 -21.89
CA ILE A 386 -18.85 9.27 -22.30
C ILE A 386 -18.95 9.16 -23.84
N GLU A 387 -18.90 10.27 -24.55
CA GLU A 387 -18.94 10.30 -26.01
C GLU A 387 -17.74 9.61 -26.66
N ASN A 388 -16.60 9.54 -25.95
CA ASN A 388 -15.36 8.94 -26.43
C ASN A 388 -15.25 7.44 -26.07
N VAL A 389 -16.17 6.89 -25.29
CA VAL A 389 -16.02 5.54 -24.71
C VAL A 389 -16.02 4.43 -25.76
N GLU A 390 -16.83 4.54 -26.79
CA GLU A 390 -16.90 3.50 -27.84
C GLU A 390 -15.64 3.51 -28.72
N GLU A 391 -15.12 4.68 -29.07
CA GLU A 391 -13.85 4.82 -29.78
C GLU A 391 -12.68 4.33 -28.91
N PHE A 392 -12.68 4.68 -27.62
CA PHE A 392 -11.71 4.16 -26.65
C PHE A 392 -11.68 2.64 -26.60
N LYS A 393 -12.86 1.98 -26.44
CA LYS A 393 -13.00 0.52 -26.47
C LYS A 393 -12.44 -0.09 -27.75
N GLN A 394 -12.76 0.53 -28.89
CA GLN A 394 -12.31 0.05 -30.20
C GLN A 394 -10.77 0.10 -30.29
N LEU A 395 -10.16 1.25 -29.96
CA LEU A 395 -8.72 1.43 -30.10
C LEU A 395 -7.92 0.48 -29.22
N ILE A 396 -8.30 0.31 -27.94
CA ILE A 396 -7.57 -0.59 -27.03
C ILE A 396 -7.74 -2.07 -27.39
N ASN A 397 -8.91 -2.49 -27.93
CA ASN A 397 -9.13 -3.87 -28.39
C ASN A 397 -8.45 -4.17 -29.74
N GLN A 398 -8.15 -3.14 -30.55
CA GLN A 398 -7.37 -3.26 -31.77
C GLN A 398 -5.87 -3.27 -31.54
N ASN A 399 -5.38 -2.87 -30.39
CA ASN A 399 -3.96 -2.84 -30.05
C ASN A 399 -3.43 -4.25 -29.72
N LYS A 400 -3.36 -5.10 -30.77
CA LYS A 400 -2.97 -6.51 -30.64
C LYS A 400 -1.54 -6.71 -30.14
N GLU A 401 -0.63 -5.80 -30.44
CA GLU A 401 0.76 -5.87 -29.98
C GLU A 401 0.86 -5.79 -28.47
N ALA A 402 0.06 -4.92 -27.84
CA ALA A 402 0.01 -4.81 -26.39
C ALA A 402 -0.75 -5.96 -25.70
N LEU A 403 -1.59 -6.70 -26.42
CA LEU A 403 -2.36 -7.83 -25.92
C LEU A 403 -1.61 -9.18 -25.99
N VAL A 404 -0.42 -9.20 -26.57
CA VAL A 404 0.40 -10.42 -26.60
C VAL A 404 0.86 -10.75 -25.19
N GLN A 405 0.33 -11.82 -24.61
CA GLN A 405 0.83 -12.36 -23.36
C GLN A 405 2.14 -13.10 -23.59
N LEU A 406 3.20 -12.70 -22.91
CA LEU A 406 4.47 -13.41 -22.91
C LEU A 406 4.37 -14.65 -21.99
N GLY A 407 3.72 -15.70 -22.51
CA GLY A 407 3.58 -16.98 -21.80
C GLY A 407 2.42 -17.04 -20.79
N ASP A 408 2.07 -18.26 -20.38
CA ASP A 408 1.09 -18.51 -19.31
C ASP A 408 1.81 -18.31 -17.96
N ASN A 409 1.67 -17.13 -17.37
CA ASN A 409 2.33 -16.73 -16.13
C ASN A 409 1.67 -17.33 -14.87
N THR A 410 0.97 -18.44 -14.96
CA THR A 410 0.61 -19.21 -13.78
C THR A 410 1.88 -19.90 -13.24
N HIS A 411 2.57 -19.19 -12.36
CA HIS A 411 3.74 -19.72 -11.69
C HIS A 411 3.31 -20.76 -10.66
N TYR A 412 3.48 -22.03 -11.00
CA TYR A 412 3.31 -23.12 -10.06
C TYR A 412 4.68 -23.65 -9.67
N LEU A 413 4.90 -23.85 -8.39
CA LEU A 413 6.06 -24.60 -7.93
C LEU A 413 5.76 -26.10 -8.06
N GLU A 414 6.43 -26.78 -8.99
CA GLU A 414 6.34 -28.24 -9.11
C GLU A 414 7.07 -28.88 -7.93
N ILE A 415 6.34 -29.68 -7.16
CA ILE A 415 6.89 -30.37 -5.99
C ILE A 415 6.52 -31.85 -5.98
N LYS A 416 7.32 -32.63 -5.26
CA LYS A 416 7.04 -34.03 -5.00
C LYS A 416 6.32 -34.16 -3.66
N PRO A 417 5.27 -35.01 -3.54
CA PRO A 417 4.56 -35.20 -2.28
C PRO A 417 5.47 -35.62 -1.11
N GLU A 418 6.57 -36.31 -1.40
CA GLU A 418 7.57 -36.74 -0.40
C GLU A 418 8.27 -35.56 0.27
N TRP A 419 8.25 -34.37 -0.35
CA TRP A 419 8.79 -33.14 0.21
C TRP A 419 7.84 -32.50 1.25
N LEU A 420 6.57 -32.93 1.28
CA LEU A 420 5.58 -32.40 2.19
C LEU A 420 5.53 -33.24 3.47
N SER A 421 6.03 -32.69 4.54
CA SER A 421 5.86 -33.23 5.90
C SER A 421 5.58 -32.07 6.87
N ILE A 422 5.00 -32.39 8.03
CA ILE A 422 4.77 -31.41 9.09
C ILE A 422 6.10 -30.74 9.47
N GLN A 423 7.18 -31.51 9.58
CA GLN A 423 8.50 -30.99 9.94
C GLN A 423 9.03 -29.97 8.92
N VAL A 424 8.80 -30.21 7.62
CA VAL A 424 9.20 -29.29 6.55
C VAL A 424 8.40 -27.99 6.62
N PHE A 425 7.10 -28.07 6.91
CA PHE A 425 6.29 -26.85 7.09
C PHE A 425 6.67 -26.10 8.36
N ASP A 426 6.97 -26.79 9.46
CA ASP A 426 7.47 -26.17 10.70
C ASP A 426 8.82 -25.49 10.47
N GLU A 427 9.71 -26.11 9.68
CA GLU A 427 10.98 -25.50 9.29
C GLU A 427 10.74 -24.27 8.38
N LEU A 428 9.90 -24.40 7.34
CA LEU A 428 9.57 -23.28 6.45
C LEU A 428 8.94 -22.13 7.22
N TYR A 429 8.09 -22.43 8.21
CA TYR A 429 7.45 -21.40 9.03
C TYR A 429 8.43 -20.52 9.79
N GLN A 430 9.63 -21.01 10.11
CA GLN A 430 10.68 -20.24 10.79
C GLN A 430 11.29 -19.15 9.89
N TYR A 431 11.14 -19.27 8.56
CA TYR A 431 11.65 -18.31 7.59
C TYR A 431 10.62 -17.23 7.20
N ARG A 432 9.47 -17.16 7.87
CA ARG A 432 8.52 -16.08 7.66
C ARG A 432 9.14 -14.71 8.04
N PRO A 433 8.64 -13.58 7.50
CA PRO A 433 7.44 -13.42 6.66
C PRO A 433 7.64 -13.82 5.20
N PHE A 434 6.53 -14.20 4.54
CA PHE A 434 6.45 -14.48 3.10
C PHE A 434 5.42 -13.55 2.48
N GLU A 435 5.84 -12.71 1.56
CA GLU A 435 5.02 -11.80 0.77
C GLU A 435 5.85 -11.37 -0.47
N GLN A 436 5.68 -10.16 -0.96
CA GLN A 436 6.38 -9.65 -2.13
C GLN A 436 7.90 -9.87 -2.05
N GLY A 437 8.45 -10.51 -3.07
CA GLY A 437 9.88 -10.84 -3.17
C GLY A 437 10.27 -12.21 -2.61
N ILE A 438 9.43 -12.84 -1.77
CA ILE A 438 9.56 -14.23 -1.33
C ILE A 438 8.18 -14.86 -1.34
N GLU A 439 7.73 -15.28 -2.49
CA GLU A 439 6.39 -15.82 -2.64
C GLU A 439 6.37 -17.34 -2.42
N ILE A 440 5.41 -17.81 -1.64
CA ILE A 440 5.05 -19.24 -1.62
C ILE A 440 3.89 -19.44 -2.59
N HIS A 441 4.22 -19.99 -3.75
CA HIS A 441 3.27 -20.19 -4.83
C HIS A 441 2.35 -21.38 -4.62
N THR A 442 1.36 -21.52 -5.50
CA THR A 442 0.54 -22.72 -5.58
C THR A 442 1.40 -23.93 -5.98
N PHE A 443 1.35 -24.99 -5.18
CA PHE A 443 2.07 -26.22 -5.45
C PHE A 443 1.37 -27.05 -6.54
N LYS A 444 2.13 -27.52 -7.51
CA LYS A 444 1.66 -28.40 -8.57
C LYS A 444 2.24 -29.80 -8.42
N PHE A 445 1.37 -30.79 -8.48
CA PHE A 445 1.72 -32.20 -8.51
C PHE A 445 1.44 -32.78 -9.89
N ASN A 446 2.43 -33.37 -10.52
CA ASN A 446 2.26 -34.03 -11.80
C ASN A 446 2.15 -35.56 -11.60
N ASN A 447 1.30 -36.21 -12.41
CA ASN A 447 1.13 -37.66 -12.46
C ASN A 447 0.63 -38.32 -11.17
N TYR A 448 -0.21 -37.63 -10.39
CA TYR A 448 -0.84 -38.19 -9.19
C TYR A 448 -2.35 -38.34 -9.36
N LEU A 449 -2.89 -39.46 -8.83
CA LEU A 449 -4.31 -39.72 -8.82
C LEU A 449 -4.92 -39.30 -7.48
N ILE A 450 -5.90 -38.39 -7.53
CA ILE A 450 -6.65 -38.00 -6.33
C ILE A 450 -7.59 -39.11 -5.93
N LYS A 451 -7.28 -39.82 -4.86
CA LYS A 451 -8.12 -40.96 -4.35
C LYS A 451 -9.34 -40.47 -3.56
N SER A 452 -9.25 -39.35 -2.88
CA SER A 452 -10.37 -38.77 -2.13
C SER A 452 -10.19 -37.24 -1.95
N LYS A 453 -11.30 -36.52 -1.88
CA LYS A 453 -11.35 -35.08 -1.60
C LYS A 453 -12.26 -34.86 -0.40
N ARG A 454 -11.78 -34.14 0.62
CA ARG A 454 -12.57 -33.73 1.78
C ARG A 454 -12.59 -32.18 1.83
N LEU A 455 -13.79 -31.62 1.84
CA LEU A 455 -13.99 -30.20 2.12
C LEU A 455 -13.92 -29.97 3.64
N ILE A 456 -13.02 -29.10 4.07
CA ILE A 456 -12.92 -28.64 5.46
C ILE A 456 -13.67 -27.30 5.53
N ARG A 457 -14.63 -27.16 6.44
CA ARG A 457 -15.39 -25.92 6.60
C ARG A 457 -14.45 -24.79 6.99
N GLY A 458 -14.49 -23.69 6.22
CA GLY A 458 -13.75 -22.46 6.49
C GLY A 458 -12.50 -22.26 5.61
N SER A 459 -12.26 -23.10 4.61
CA SER A 459 -11.24 -22.89 3.59
C SER A 459 -11.88 -22.69 2.21
#